data_4e93b59d388c6c65eca62fa4124bccc3
#
_entry.id   4e93b59d388c6c65eca62fa4124bccc3
#
_cell.length_a   1.000
_cell.length_b   1.000
_cell.length_c   1.000
_cell.angle_alpha   90.00
_cell.angle_beta   90.00
_cell.angle_gamma   90.00
#
_symmetry.space_group_name_H-M   'P 1'
#
loop_
_entity.id
_entity.type
_entity.pdbx_description
1 polymer ?
#
loop_
_entity_poly.entity_id
_entity_poly.type
_entity_poly.pdbx_seq_one_letter_code
_entity_poly.pdbx_strand_id
1 'polypeptide(L)'
;MDTKPVFHGSDIEKICSYYNLKKENIVKFGANVNPLGLSPKAGRAIAEHVDILSSYPDREYTSLRNTISSYCNIPADFILPGNGSSELISLLIQERAPKHTLILGPTYSEYSRELSFSGSTQEYYHLQESNDFEPDIPDLCRKLEQGYDFLILCNPNNPTSSAITQEELRRLIGFCAEKNIFVMIDETYVEFAPDINAITAVPLTREFTNLMVLRGVSKFFAAPGMRLGYGITGNMDFLAKMREKQTPWSLNSLGAFAGEIMLQDEDYIKETRNLILSERDRMIRE
;
A
#
# COMPACT_ATOMS: atom_id res chain seq x y z
N MET A 1 33.65 13.69 7.55
CA MET A 1 33.18 12.96 6.35
C MET A 1 31.81 13.50 6.03
N ASP A 2 31.67 14.22 4.92
CA ASP A 2 30.34 14.68 4.47
C ASP A 2 29.53 13.45 4.09
N THR A 3 28.63 13.05 4.97
CA THR A 3 27.68 11.96 4.65
C THR A 3 26.72 12.49 3.60
N LYS A 4 26.76 11.92 2.41
CA LYS A 4 25.83 12.21 1.33
C LYS A 4 24.39 12.13 1.88
N PRO A 5 23.55 13.16 1.72
CA PRO A 5 22.18 13.11 2.22
C PRO A 5 21.40 11.97 1.54
N VAL A 6 20.58 11.28 2.33
CA VAL A 6 19.65 10.28 1.81
C VAL A 6 18.42 11.00 1.28
N PHE A 7 18.07 10.76 0.00
CA PHE A 7 16.91 11.33 -0.65
C PHE A 7 15.83 10.27 -0.85
N HIS A 8 14.58 10.64 -0.62
CA HIS A 8 13.45 9.84 -1.08
C HIS A 8 13.28 10.03 -2.61
N GLY A 9 12.79 9.01 -3.33
CA GLY A 9 12.64 9.08 -4.80
C GLY A 9 11.74 10.21 -5.32
N SER A 10 10.93 10.82 -4.45
CA SER A 10 10.10 12.00 -4.77
C SER A 10 10.67 13.35 -4.31
N ASP A 11 11.85 13.38 -3.70
CA ASP A 11 12.49 14.61 -3.17
C ASP A 11 13.17 15.45 -4.28
N ILE A 12 12.47 15.69 -5.38
CA ILE A 12 13.03 16.37 -6.57
C ILE A 12 13.57 17.76 -6.24
N GLU A 13 12.87 18.53 -5.44
CA GLU A 13 13.25 19.89 -5.05
C GLU A 13 14.57 19.88 -4.24
N LYS A 14 14.73 18.94 -3.30
CA LYS A 14 15.96 18.77 -2.54
C LYS A 14 17.12 18.29 -3.42
N ILE A 15 16.85 17.36 -4.33
CA ILE A 15 17.85 16.87 -5.30
C ILE A 15 18.31 17.99 -6.21
N CYS A 16 17.38 18.79 -6.78
CA CYS A 16 17.69 19.94 -7.60
C CYS A 16 18.59 20.95 -6.84
N SER A 17 18.23 21.26 -5.61
CA SER A 17 19.00 22.17 -4.77
C SER A 17 20.39 21.65 -4.44
N TYR A 18 20.51 20.38 -4.04
CA TYR A 18 21.78 19.78 -3.61
C TYR A 18 22.78 19.62 -4.76
N TYR A 19 22.30 19.23 -5.95
CA TYR A 19 23.14 19.01 -7.13
C TYR A 19 23.17 20.21 -8.09
N ASN A 20 22.51 21.32 -7.77
CA ASN A 20 22.35 22.50 -8.63
C ASN A 20 21.84 22.15 -10.04
N LEU A 21 20.78 21.33 -10.08
CA LEU A 21 20.14 20.84 -11.31
C LEU A 21 18.83 21.57 -11.58
N LYS A 22 18.48 21.72 -12.86
CA LYS A 22 17.13 22.17 -13.24
C LYS A 22 16.17 20.98 -13.28
N LYS A 23 14.95 21.18 -12.80
CA LYS A 23 13.92 20.13 -12.68
C LYS A 23 13.60 19.48 -14.03
N GLU A 24 13.60 20.26 -15.11
CA GLU A 24 13.36 19.80 -16.48
C GLU A 24 14.43 18.85 -17.02
N ASN A 25 15.62 18.84 -16.42
CA ASN A 25 16.74 17.99 -16.84
C ASN A 25 16.82 16.67 -16.04
N ILE A 26 15.83 16.41 -15.15
CA ILE A 26 15.82 15.21 -14.33
C ILE A 26 14.87 14.16 -14.90
N VAL A 27 15.41 12.98 -15.21
CA VAL A 27 14.62 11.79 -15.51
C VAL A 27 14.33 11.05 -14.20
N LYS A 28 13.04 10.81 -13.90
CA LYS A 28 12.57 10.26 -12.63
C LYS A 28 12.44 8.74 -12.72
N PHE A 29 13.28 8.02 -11.99
CA PHE A 29 13.19 6.55 -11.85
C PHE A 29 12.78 6.10 -10.43
N GLY A 30 12.61 7.01 -9.48
CA GLY A 30 12.48 6.68 -8.05
C GLY A 30 11.06 6.72 -7.50
N ALA A 31 10.07 7.25 -8.22
CA ALA A 31 8.72 7.43 -7.68
C ALA A 31 7.78 6.25 -7.94
N ASN A 32 8.10 5.38 -8.90
CA ASN A 32 7.30 4.21 -9.31
C ASN A 32 5.82 4.54 -9.60
N VAL A 33 5.58 5.70 -10.20
CA VAL A 33 4.23 6.17 -10.55
C VAL A 33 3.96 5.85 -12.01
N ASN A 34 2.76 5.40 -12.33
CA ASN A 34 2.32 5.10 -13.69
C ASN A 34 2.65 6.26 -14.65
N PRO A 35 3.39 6.02 -15.75
CA PRO A 35 3.79 7.06 -16.70
C PRO A 35 2.64 7.67 -17.49
N LEU A 36 1.47 7.04 -17.59
CA LEU A 36 0.29 7.58 -18.26
C LEU A 36 -0.27 8.82 -17.54
N GLY A 37 0.10 9.04 -16.27
CA GLY A 37 -0.46 10.13 -15.47
C GLY A 37 -1.88 9.82 -14.99
N LEU A 38 -2.56 10.83 -14.45
CA LEU A 38 -3.93 10.71 -13.94
C LEU A 38 -4.89 10.35 -15.09
N SER A 39 -5.84 9.43 -14.81
CA SER A 39 -6.91 9.10 -15.76
C SER A 39 -7.56 10.38 -16.34
N PRO A 40 -7.66 10.51 -17.69
CA PRO A 40 -8.32 11.66 -18.30
C PRO A 40 -9.78 11.82 -17.88
N LYS A 41 -10.47 10.70 -17.58
CA LYS A 41 -11.84 10.68 -17.07
C LYS A 41 -11.91 11.31 -15.69
N ALA A 42 -11.02 10.91 -14.78
CA ALA A 42 -10.92 11.49 -13.45
C ALA A 42 -10.52 12.97 -13.49
N GLY A 43 -9.56 13.33 -14.34
CA GLY A 43 -9.13 14.72 -14.52
C GLY A 43 -10.24 15.67 -14.97
N ARG A 44 -11.05 15.26 -15.95
CA ARG A 44 -12.24 16.03 -16.38
C ARG A 44 -13.27 16.15 -15.27
N ALA A 45 -13.60 15.06 -14.64
CA ALA A 45 -14.60 15.06 -13.56
C ALA A 45 -14.21 15.96 -12.38
N ILE A 46 -12.92 15.98 -12.00
CA ILE A 46 -12.42 16.91 -10.98
C ILE A 46 -12.60 18.37 -11.42
N ALA A 47 -12.27 18.69 -12.68
CA ALA A 47 -12.38 20.05 -13.19
C ALA A 47 -13.84 20.52 -13.24
N GLU A 48 -14.78 19.63 -13.53
CA GLU A 48 -16.22 19.92 -13.62
C GLU A 48 -16.92 20.00 -12.26
N HIS A 49 -16.31 19.41 -11.20
CA HIS A 49 -16.92 19.30 -9.86
C HIS A 49 -16.02 19.87 -8.75
N VAL A 50 -15.23 20.90 -9.05
CA VAL A 50 -14.34 21.54 -8.07
C VAL A 50 -15.11 22.16 -6.89
N ASP A 51 -16.38 22.46 -7.07
CA ASP A 51 -17.32 22.99 -6.07
C ASP A 51 -17.53 22.05 -4.87
N ILE A 52 -17.28 20.74 -5.01
CA ILE A 52 -17.34 19.79 -3.89
C ILE A 52 -16.37 20.17 -2.75
N LEU A 53 -15.35 20.97 -3.01
CA LEU A 53 -14.42 21.47 -2.00
C LEU A 53 -15.06 22.43 -0.99
N SER A 54 -16.24 22.99 -1.32
CA SER A 54 -16.98 23.90 -0.42
C SER A 54 -17.75 23.17 0.69
N SER A 55 -17.75 21.82 0.69
CA SER A 55 -18.48 21.00 1.64
C SER A 55 -17.58 19.89 2.22
N TYR A 56 -17.88 19.50 3.48
CA TYR A 56 -17.28 18.29 4.03
C TYR A 56 -17.76 17.05 3.25
N PRO A 57 -16.89 16.05 3.04
CA PRO A 57 -17.34 14.78 2.46
C PRO A 57 -18.27 14.03 3.42
N ASP A 58 -18.97 13.01 2.91
CA ASP A 58 -19.66 12.03 3.75
C ASP A 58 -18.66 11.45 4.75
N ARG A 59 -19.01 11.55 6.05
CA ARG A 59 -18.12 11.10 7.14
C ARG A 59 -17.77 9.62 7.06
N GLU A 60 -18.70 8.81 6.56
CA GLU A 60 -18.53 7.36 6.41
C GLU A 60 -17.95 6.96 5.04
N TYR A 61 -17.77 7.92 4.13
CA TYR A 61 -17.31 7.67 2.74
C TYR A 61 -18.10 6.54 2.08
N THR A 62 -19.41 6.50 2.25
CA THR A 62 -20.30 5.39 1.87
C THR A 62 -20.16 5.03 0.39
N SER A 63 -20.21 6.02 -0.50
CA SER A 63 -20.08 5.81 -1.95
C SER A 63 -18.71 5.24 -2.31
N LEU A 64 -17.65 5.83 -1.78
CA LEU A 64 -16.29 5.36 -2.00
C LEU A 64 -16.08 3.92 -1.47
N ARG A 65 -16.58 3.61 -0.28
CA ARG A 65 -16.50 2.24 0.27
C ARG A 65 -17.24 1.22 -0.60
N ASN A 66 -18.40 1.58 -1.14
CA ASN A 66 -19.13 0.72 -2.07
C ASN A 66 -18.35 0.52 -3.39
N THR A 67 -17.70 1.56 -3.90
CA THR A 67 -16.85 1.48 -5.09
C THR A 67 -15.63 0.58 -4.85
N ILE A 68 -14.93 0.75 -3.73
CA ILE A 68 -13.81 -0.11 -3.34
C ILE A 68 -14.28 -1.55 -3.12
N SER A 69 -15.44 -1.74 -2.51
CA SER A 69 -16.10 -3.05 -2.31
C SER A 69 -16.29 -3.79 -3.64
N SER A 70 -16.82 -3.10 -4.64
CA SER A 70 -16.98 -3.66 -5.99
C SER A 70 -15.65 -3.95 -6.67
N TYR A 71 -14.69 -3.01 -6.58
CA TYR A 71 -13.36 -3.16 -7.16
C TYR A 71 -12.57 -4.32 -6.58
N CYS A 72 -12.63 -4.50 -5.25
CA CYS A 72 -11.89 -5.54 -4.52
C CYS A 72 -12.70 -6.84 -4.33
N ASN A 73 -13.98 -6.86 -4.70
CA ASN A 73 -14.91 -7.96 -4.43
C ASN A 73 -14.92 -8.38 -2.95
N ILE A 74 -15.11 -7.41 -2.05
CA ILE A 74 -15.10 -7.62 -0.58
C ILE A 74 -16.24 -6.79 0.06
N PRO A 75 -16.82 -7.18 1.22
CA PRO A 75 -17.84 -6.37 1.87
C PRO A 75 -17.38 -4.94 2.16
N ALA A 76 -18.26 -3.95 1.91
CA ALA A 76 -17.96 -2.54 2.16
C ALA A 76 -17.63 -2.25 3.63
N ASP A 77 -18.16 -3.05 4.55
CA ASP A 77 -17.92 -2.92 5.99
C ASP A 77 -16.49 -3.30 6.40
N PHE A 78 -15.78 -4.08 5.58
CA PHE A 78 -14.38 -4.43 5.79
C PHE A 78 -13.40 -3.29 5.45
N ILE A 79 -13.89 -2.20 4.84
CA ILE A 79 -13.08 -1.16 4.23
C ILE A 79 -12.99 0.08 5.11
N LEU A 80 -11.77 0.58 5.30
CA LEU A 80 -11.45 1.86 5.93
C LEU A 80 -10.68 2.74 4.94
N PRO A 81 -11.30 3.74 4.32
CA PRO A 81 -10.58 4.76 3.56
C PRO A 81 -9.73 5.65 4.46
N GLY A 82 -8.60 6.15 3.94
CA GLY A 82 -7.71 7.03 4.68
C GLY A 82 -6.95 8.00 3.78
N ASN A 83 -6.29 8.96 4.41
CA ASN A 83 -5.47 9.99 3.75
C ASN A 83 -4.12 9.41 3.26
N GLY A 84 -4.19 8.50 2.29
CA GLY A 84 -3.11 7.66 1.82
C GLY A 84 -2.88 6.45 2.73
N SER A 85 -2.16 5.44 2.21
CA SER A 85 -1.77 4.27 3.01
C SER A 85 -0.92 4.63 4.22
N SER A 86 -0.19 5.75 4.18
CA SER A 86 0.65 6.21 5.30
C SER A 86 -0.15 6.52 6.57
N GLU A 87 -1.33 7.15 6.46
CA GLU A 87 -2.22 7.34 7.61
C GLU A 87 -2.65 5.99 8.19
N LEU A 88 -3.02 5.05 7.32
CA LEU A 88 -3.50 3.74 7.73
C LEU A 88 -2.41 2.89 8.38
N ILE A 89 -1.16 2.97 7.90
CA ILE A 89 0.01 2.34 8.53
C ILE A 89 0.17 2.88 9.95
N SER A 90 0.15 4.20 10.11
CA SER A 90 0.29 4.86 11.41
C SER A 90 -0.83 4.47 12.37
N LEU A 91 -2.10 4.55 11.94
CA LEU A 91 -3.26 4.16 12.73
C LEU A 91 -3.23 2.68 13.15
N LEU A 92 -2.85 1.79 12.22
CA LEU A 92 -2.74 0.37 12.47
C LEU A 92 -1.69 0.09 13.54
N ILE A 93 -0.50 0.67 13.42
CA ILE A 93 0.59 0.52 14.40
C ILE A 93 0.16 1.08 15.77
N GLN A 94 -0.49 2.24 15.81
CA GLN A 94 -1.00 2.85 17.04
C GLN A 94 -2.08 2.00 17.72
N GLU A 95 -2.99 1.39 16.94
CA GLU A 95 -4.04 0.54 17.52
C GLU A 95 -3.50 -0.81 17.98
N ARG A 96 -2.59 -1.42 17.19
CA ARG A 96 -1.97 -2.70 17.57
C ARG A 96 -1.00 -2.56 18.72
N ALA A 97 -0.33 -1.41 18.83
CA ALA A 97 0.72 -1.15 19.80
C ALA A 97 1.70 -2.34 19.94
N PRO A 98 2.32 -2.79 18.81
CA PRO A 98 3.12 -4.00 18.80
C PRO A 98 4.34 -3.82 19.70
N LYS A 99 4.77 -4.92 20.35
CA LYS A 99 5.97 -4.94 21.18
C LYS A 99 7.19 -5.38 20.40
N HIS A 100 7.03 -6.39 19.55
CA HIS A 100 8.12 -6.97 18.79
C HIS A 100 7.67 -7.26 17.34
N THR A 101 8.15 -6.45 16.40
CA THR A 101 7.75 -6.50 14.99
C THR A 101 8.83 -7.13 14.12
N LEU A 102 8.44 -8.05 13.25
CA LEU A 102 9.26 -8.56 12.15
C LEU A 102 8.86 -7.88 10.85
N ILE A 103 9.84 -7.37 10.10
CA ILE A 103 9.65 -6.71 8.80
C ILE A 103 10.38 -7.54 7.74
N LEU A 104 9.72 -7.91 6.63
CA LEU A 104 10.41 -8.49 5.49
C LEU A 104 11.17 -7.38 4.76
N GLY A 105 12.47 -7.56 4.58
CA GLY A 105 13.36 -6.55 3.99
C GLY A 105 14.43 -7.12 3.07
N PRO A 106 14.97 -6.27 2.18
CA PRO A 106 14.75 -4.81 2.09
C PRO A 106 13.33 -4.46 1.65
N THR A 107 12.75 -3.37 2.22
CA THR A 107 11.39 -2.94 1.89
C THR A 107 11.21 -1.43 2.11
N TYR A 108 9.98 -0.94 2.03
CA TYR A 108 9.65 0.47 2.19
C TYR A 108 9.98 0.99 3.60
N SER A 109 10.77 2.06 3.68
CA SER A 109 11.35 2.57 4.93
C SER A 109 10.35 3.16 5.92
N GLU A 110 9.16 3.55 5.47
CA GLU A 110 8.15 4.17 6.35
C GLU A 110 7.60 3.19 7.39
N TYR A 111 7.64 1.88 7.16
CA TYR A 111 7.24 0.91 8.19
C TYR A 111 8.12 1.02 9.43
N SER A 112 9.44 0.99 9.23
CA SER A 112 10.41 1.15 10.30
C SER A 112 10.30 2.52 10.98
N ARG A 113 10.08 3.58 10.18
CA ARG A 113 9.88 4.93 10.70
C ARG A 113 8.67 5.01 11.62
N GLU A 114 7.50 4.52 11.18
CA GLU A 114 6.27 4.55 12.01
C GLU A 114 6.41 3.69 13.27
N LEU A 115 7.04 2.52 13.18
CA LEU A 115 7.32 1.68 14.35
C LEU A 115 8.24 2.38 15.36
N SER A 116 9.20 3.20 14.91
CA SER A 116 10.09 3.95 15.81
C SER A 116 9.35 4.92 16.74
N PHE A 117 8.15 5.38 16.36
CA PHE A 117 7.30 6.23 17.18
C PHE A 117 6.42 5.45 18.17
N SER A 118 6.22 4.14 17.95
CA SER A 118 5.37 3.29 18.81
C SER A 118 6.09 2.69 20.01
N GLY A 119 7.42 2.76 20.04
CA GLY A 119 8.23 2.07 21.04
C GLY A 119 8.38 0.57 20.79
N SER A 120 7.93 0.05 19.64
CA SER A 120 8.13 -1.35 19.23
C SER A 120 9.61 -1.63 18.97
N THR A 121 10.10 -2.77 19.43
CA THR A 121 11.34 -3.33 18.91
C THR A 121 11.07 -3.90 17.52
N GLN A 122 12.01 -3.72 16.60
CA GLN A 122 11.85 -4.15 15.23
C GLN A 122 13.08 -4.89 14.72
N GLU A 123 12.84 -5.96 13.98
CA GLU A 123 13.87 -6.74 13.32
C GLU A 123 13.49 -6.98 11.86
N TYR A 124 14.51 -7.25 11.03
CA TYR A 124 14.31 -7.58 9.63
C TYR A 124 14.52 -9.07 9.36
N TYR A 125 13.58 -9.67 8.64
CA TYR A 125 13.82 -10.91 7.92
C TYR A 125 14.41 -10.54 6.56
N HIS A 126 15.71 -10.81 6.38
CA HIS A 126 16.44 -10.37 5.17
C HIS A 126 16.20 -11.33 4.02
N LEU A 127 15.50 -10.84 2.99
CA LEU A 127 15.35 -11.54 1.72
C LEU A 127 16.72 -11.64 1.02
N GLN A 128 16.98 -12.77 0.43
CA GLN A 128 18.29 -13.08 -0.16
C GLN A 128 18.26 -12.99 -1.69
N GLU A 129 19.26 -12.36 -2.29
CA GLU A 129 19.44 -12.31 -3.75
C GLU A 129 19.59 -13.72 -4.35
N SER A 130 20.24 -14.64 -3.64
CA SER A 130 20.40 -16.04 -4.06
C SER A 130 19.08 -16.80 -4.17
N ASN A 131 17.97 -16.26 -3.66
CA ASN A 131 16.61 -16.81 -3.77
C ASN A 131 15.67 -15.79 -4.45
N ASP A 132 16.20 -14.97 -5.39
CA ASP A 132 15.45 -13.95 -6.12
C ASP A 132 14.62 -13.02 -5.22
N PHE A 133 15.09 -12.80 -3.98
CA PHE A 133 14.40 -12.06 -2.93
C PHE A 133 13.00 -12.61 -2.57
N GLU A 134 12.73 -13.86 -2.87
CA GLU A 134 11.53 -14.54 -2.38
C GLU A 134 11.76 -15.05 -0.95
N PRO A 135 10.79 -14.94 -0.04
CA PRO A 135 10.94 -15.47 1.31
C PRO A 135 10.81 -17.00 1.32
N ASP A 136 11.67 -17.65 2.10
CA ASP A 136 11.46 -19.05 2.49
C ASP A 136 10.38 -19.10 3.60
N ILE A 137 9.15 -19.47 3.25
CA ILE A 137 8.01 -19.44 4.19
C ILE A 137 8.23 -20.33 5.40
N PRO A 138 8.73 -21.58 5.28
CA PRO A 138 9.10 -22.40 6.43
C PRO A 138 10.14 -21.75 7.36
N ASP A 139 11.15 -21.10 6.79
CA ASP A 139 12.18 -20.40 7.56
C ASP A 139 11.63 -19.15 8.25
N LEU A 140 10.82 -18.37 7.54
CA LEU A 140 10.10 -17.21 8.09
C LEU A 140 9.21 -17.62 9.28
N CYS A 141 8.48 -18.73 9.17
CA CYS A 141 7.68 -19.26 10.27
C CYS A 141 8.55 -19.62 11.48
N ARG A 142 9.70 -20.27 11.30
CA ARG A 142 10.66 -20.55 12.39
C ARG A 142 11.17 -19.25 13.05
N LYS A 143 11.44 -18.22 12.24
CA LYS A 143 11.85 -16.91 12.78
C LYS A 143 10.73 -16.28 13.63
N LEU A 144 9.48 -16.35 13.16
CA LEU A 144 8.31 -15.81 13.88
C LEU A 144 8.05 -16.50 15.24
N GLU A 145 8.52 -17.72 15.47
CA GLU A 145 8.43 -18.40 16.78
C GLU A 145 9.28 -17.74 17.86
N GLN A 146 10.16 -16.81 17.53
CA GLN A 146 11.03 -16.11 18.48
C GLN A 146 10.32 -14.98 19.27
N GLY A 147 8.99 -14.92 19.24
CA GLY A 147 8.20 -14.04 20.12
C GLY A 147 7.79 -12.71 19.49
N TYR A 148 7.61 -12.67 18.17
CA TYR A 148 7.01 -11.53 17.48
C TYR A 148 5.49 -11.52 17.69
N ASP A 149 4.91 -10.30 17.72
CA ASP A 149 3.46 -10.09 17.82
C ASP A 149 2.89 -9.34 16.60
N PHE A 150 3.79 -8.89 15.70
CA PHE A 150 3.43 -8.20 14.48
C PHE A 150 4.37 -8.55 13.32
N LEU A 151 3.78 -8.79 12.15
CA LEU A 151 4.49 -9.02 10.90
C LEU A 151 4.09 -7.98 9.86
N ILE A 152 5.08 -7.35 9.24
CA ILE A 152 4.87 -6.40 8.14
C ILE A 152 5.53 -6.95 6.88
N LEU A 153 4.76 -7.01 5.80
CA LEU A 153 5.27 -7.33 4.48
C LEU A 153 4.61 -6.50 3.37
N CYS A 154 5.33 -6.29 2.30
CA CYS A 154 4.85 -5.64 1.08
C CYS A 154 4.71 -6.71 -0.01
N ASN A 155 3.57 -6.78 -0.67
CA ASN A 155 3.29 -7.82 -1.67
C ASN A 155 2.53 -7.29 -2.90
N PRO A 156 3.15 -7.14 -4.08
CA PRO A 156 4.58 -7.31 -4.38
C PRO A 156 5.50 -6.39 -3.60
N ASN A 157 6.71 -6.86 -3.27
CA ASN A 157 7.64 -6.11 -2.46
C ASN A 157 8.31 -4.94 -3.23
N ASN A 158 8.46 -3.82 -2.58
CA ASN A 158 9.26 -2.70 -3.03
C ASN A 158 10.55 -2.64 -2.18
N PRO A 159 11.77 -2.79 -2.75
CA PRO A 159 12.10 -2.60 -4.17
C PRO A 159 12.27 -3.88 -5.00
N THR A 160 12.18 -5.08 -4.42
CA THR A 160 12.64 -6.33 -5.06
C THR A 160 11.69 -6.86 -6.14
N SER A 161 10.44 -6.41 -6.19
CA SER A 161 9.34 -6.89 -7.04
C SER A 161 8.94 -8.36 -6.80
N SER A 162 9.59 -9.07 -5.88
CA SER A 162 9.18 -10.43 -5.49
C SER A 162 7.77 -10.44 -4.90
N ALA A 163 7.07 -11.54 -5.06
CA ALA A 163 5.71 -11.67 -4.56
C ALA A 163 5.47 -13.06 -3.99
N ILE A 164 4.79 -13.09 -2.85
CA ILE A 164 4.33 -14.31 -2.19
C ILE A 164 2.99 -14.69 -2.80
N THR A 165 2.80 -15.96 -3.15
CA THR A 165 1.53 -16.44 -3.70
C THR A 165 0.42 -16.41 -2.65
N GLN A 166 -0.84 -16.33 -3.10
CA GLN A 166 -1.99 -16.33 -2.19
C GLN A 166 -2.04 -17.61 -1.32
N GLU A 167 -1.62 -18.75 -1.88
CA GLU A 167 -1.57 -20.01 -1.12
C GLU A 167 -0.52 -19.97 0.00
N GLU A 168 0.66 -19.45 -0.29
CA GLU A 168 1.72 -19.25 0.72
C GLU A 168 1.31 -18.20 1.77
N LEU A 169 0.69 -17.09 1.34
CA LEU A 169 0.12 -16.10 2.25
C LEU A 169 -0.93 -16.73 3.18
N ARG A 170 -1.81 -17.59 2.68
CA ARG A 170 -2.80 -18.28 3.51
C ARG A 170 -2.11 -19.15 4.59
N ARG A 171 -1.06 -19.88 4.22
CA ARG A 171 -0.28 -20.71 5.17
C ARG A 171 0.41 -19.83 6.21
N LEU A 172 1.07 -18.77 5.79
CA LEU A 172 1.78 -17.82 6.67
C LEU A 172 0.83 -17.12 7.64
N ILE A 173 -0.30 -16.59 7.14
CA ILE A 173 -1.28 -15.88 7.97
C ILE A 173 -1.95 -16.83 8.95
N GLY A 174 -2.25 -18.08 8.53
CA GLY A 174 -2.78 -19.13 9.41
C GLY A 174 -1.79 -19.47 10.54
N PHE A 175 -0.52 -19.65 10.23
CA PHE A 175 0.54 -19.83 11.24
C PHE A 175 0.60 -18.62 12.20
N CYS A 176 0.57 -17.41 11.66
CA CYS A 176 0.54 -16.19 12.48
C CYS A 176 -0.70 -16.12 13.39
N ALA A 177 -1.87 -16.57 12.92
CA ALA A 177 -3.09 -16.63 13.73
C ALA A 177 -2.93 -17.56 14.93
N GLU A 178 -2.36 -18.76 14.73
CA GLU A 178 -2.08 -19.73 15.83
C GLU A 178 -1.12 -19.17 16.88
N LYS A 179 -0.21 -18.27 16.47
CA LYS A 179 0.79 -17.63 17.35
C LYS A 179 0.36 -16.26 17.88
N ASN A 180 -0.86 -15.81 17.62
CA ASN A 180 -1.37 -14.47 17.95
C ASN A 180 -0.56 -13.32 17.34
N ILE A 181 0.02 -13.52 16.17
CA ILE A 181 0.75 -12.51 15.40
C ILE A 181 -0.23 -11.83 14.45
N PHE A 182 -0.31 -10.50 14.49
CA PHE A 182 -1.08 -9.74 13.52
C PHE A 182 -0.23 -9.47 12.26
N VAL A 183 -0.85 -9.51 11.09
CA VAL A 183 -0.17 -9.35 9.80
C VAL A 183 -0.68 -8.11 9.09
N MET A 184 0.21 -7.21 8.71
CA MET A 184 -0.05 -6.12 7.78
C MET A 184 0.57 -6.45 6.42
N ILE A 185 -0.23 -6.41 5.37
CA ILE A 185 0.23 -6.60 3.99
C ILE A 185 -0.02 -5.32 3.20
N ASP A 186 1.05 -4.69 2.73
CA ASP A 186 0.96 -3.55 1.82
C ASP A 186 0.93 -4.03 0.37
N GLU A 187 -0.22 -3.88 -0.27
CA GLU A 187 -0.47 -4.21 -1.67
C GLU A 187 -0.47 -2.98 -2.59
N THR A 188 0.25 -1.92 -2.26
CA THR A 188 0.34 -0.69 -3.07
C THR A 188 0.74 -0.96 -4.54
N TYR A 189 1.38 -2.08 -4.83
CA TYR A 189 1.85 -2.44 -6.17
C TYR A 189 1.11 -3.63 -6.80
N VAL A 190 0.07 -4.14 -6.18
CA VAL A 190 -0.60 -5.37 -6.60
C VAL A 190 -1.19 -5.29 -8.01
N GLU A 191 -1.69 -4.12 -8.43
CA GLU A 191 -2.27 -3.90 -9.75
C GLU A 191 -1.25 -4.04 -10.89
N PHE A 192 0.05 -3.92 -10.61
CA PHE A 192 1.12 -4.12 -11.59
C PHE A 192 1.47 -5.61 -11.83
N ALA A 193 0.97 -6.50 -11.00
CA ALA A 193 1.23 -7.94 -11.15
C ALA A 193 0.54 -8.52 -12.41
N PRO A 194 1.15 -9.51 -13.08
CA PRO A 194 0.53 -10.18 -14.23
C PRO A 194 -0.81 -10.83 -13.88
N ASP A 195 -0.89 -11.48 -12.74
CA ASP A 195 -2.11 -12.03 -12.16
C ASP A 195 -2.27 -11.56 -10.71
N ILE A 196 -3.20 -10.64 -10.51
CA ILE A 196 -3.51 -10.09 -9.18
C ILE A 196 -4.06 -11.19 -8.27
N ASN A 197 -4.89 -12.08 -8.81
CA ASN A 197 -5.56 -13.12 -8.03
C ASN A 197 -4.59 -14.17 -7.49
N ALA A 198 -3.46 -14.35 -8.16
CA ALA A 198 -2.44 -15.30 -7.71
C ALA A 198 -1.69 -14.83 -6.45
N ILE A 199 -1.70 -13.52 -6.15
CA ILE A 199 -0.84 -12.95 -5.10
C ILE A 199 -1.57 -12.08 -4.07
N THR A 200 -2.81 -11.65 -4.34
CA THR A 200 -3.54 -10.77 -3.39
C THR A 200 -3.99 -11.50 -2.14
N ALA A 201 -3.81 -10.85 -0.99
CA ALA A 201 -4.34 -11.30 0.29
C ALA A 201 -5.76 -10.81 0.59
N VAL A 202 -6.35 -9.97 -0.26
CA VAL A 202 -7.70 -9.39 -0.01
C VAL A 202 -8.75 -10.46 0.26
N PRO A 203 -8.89 -11.56 -0.49
CA PRO A 203 -9.86 -12.60 -0.18
C PRO A 203 -9.64 -13.26 1.19
N LEU A 204 -8.40 -13.32 1.66
CA LEU A 204 -8.02 -13.93 2.94
C LEU A 204 -8.54 -13.12 4.15
N THR A 205 -8.89 -11.85 3.97
CA THR A 205 -9.51 -11.04 5.04
C THR A 205 -10.89 -11.56 5.47
N ARG A 206 -11.53 -12.43 4.66
CA ARG A 206 -12.76 -13.14 5.04
C ARG A 206 -12.50 -14.34 5.95
N GLU A 207 -11.28 -14.89 5.89
CA GLU A 207 -10.88 -16.10 6.59
C GLU A 207 -10.15 -15.78 7.91
N PHE A 208 -9.37 -14.69 7.93
CA PHE A 208 -8.45 -14.37 9.01
C PHE A 208 -8.72 -12.99 9.62
N THR A 209 -8.89 -12.94 10.93
CA THR A 209 -9.09 -11.69 11.69
C THR A 209 -7.79 -11.06 12.16
N ASN A 210 -6.66 -11.73 12.02
CA ASN A 210 -5.32 -11.22 12.32
C ASN A 210 -4.63 -10.60 11.09
N LEU A 211 -5.39 -10.16 10.09
CA LEU A 211 -4.91 -9.62 8.83
C LEU A 211 -5.51 -8.26 8.53
N MET A 212 -4.67 -7.32 8.08
CA MET A 212 -5.10 -6.11 7.37
C MET A 212 -4.28 -5.92 6.11
N VAL A 213 -4.97 -5.73 4.99
CA VAL A 213 -4.38 -5.42 3.68
C VAL A 213 -4.53 -3.94 3.40
N LEU A 214 -3.45 -3.28 2.95
CA LEU A 214 -3.44 -1.87 2.57
C LEU A 214 -3.29 -1.72 1.07
N ARG A 215 -4.03 -0.80 0.46
CA ARG A 215 -3.95 -0.41 -0.95
C ARG A 215 -4.09 1.10 -1.10
N GLY A 216 -3.81 1.62 -2.31
CA GLY A 216 -3.98 3.04 -2.59
C GLY A 216 -3.86 3.39 -4.07
N VAL A 217 -4.23 4.61 -4.41
CA VAL A 217 -4.26 5.10 -5.80
C VAL A 217 -2.97 5.83 -6.24
N SER A 218 -1.96 5.87 -5.38
CA SER A 218 -0.76 6.68 -5.58
C SER A 218 0.11 6.22 -6.74
N LYS A 219 0.16 4.92 -7.02
CA LYS A 219 1.11 4.31 -7.96
C LYS A 219 0.43 3.94 -9.28
N PHE A 220 -0.42 2.94 -9.26
CA PHE A 220 -1.09 2.45 -10.46
C PHE A 220 -2.01 3.49 -11.11
N PHE A 221 -2.77 4.22 -10.31
CA PHE A 221 -3.68 5.28 -10.78
C PHE A 221 -3.01 6.65 -10.93
N ALA A 222 -1.70 6.73 -10.76
CA ALA A 222 -0.90 7.95 -10.90
C ALA A 222 -1.43 9.16 -10.10
N ALA A 223 -2.03 8.93 -8.94
CA ALA A 223 -2.70 9.96 -8.15
C ALA A 223 -2.09 10.15 -6.74
N PRO A 224 -0.75 10.29 -6.58
CA PRO A 224 -0.14 10.43 -5.26
C PRO A 224 -0.59 11.71 -4.52
N GLY A 225 -0.94 12.76 -5.25
CA GLY A 225 -1.44 14.03 -4.69
C GLY A 225 -2.86 13.96 -4.14
N MET A 226 -3.66 12.98 -4.54
CA MET A 226 -5.04 12.80 -4.03
C MET A 226 -5.06 12.28 -2.60
N ARG A 227 -3.96 11.68 -2.15
CA ARG A 227 -3.85 11.14 -0.79
C ARG A 227 -4.96 10.15 -0.45
N LEU A 228 -5.33 9.25 -1.36
CA LEU A 228 -6.29 8.18 -1.11
C LEU A 228 -5.57 6.84 -0.95
N GLY A 229 -5.77 6.22 0.21
CA GLY A 229 -5.48 4.82 0.49
C GLY A 229 -6.69 4.17 1.15
N TYR A 230 -6.67 2.86 1.25
CA TYR A 230 -7.70 2.12 1.97
C TYR A 230 -7.12 0.85 2.58
N GLY A 231 -7.64 0.50 3.76
CA GLY A 231 -7.34 -0.73 4.47
C GLY A 231 -8.52 -1.68 4.42
N ILE A 232 -8.24 -2.98 4.36
CA ILE A 232 -9.23 -4.05 4.28
C ILE A 232 -8.95 -5.07 5.37
N THR A 233 -9.93 -5.34 6.23
CA THR A 233 -9.85 -6.39 7.26
C THR A 233 -11.24 -6.94 7.59
N GLY A 234 -11.32 -8.23 7.87
CA GLY A 234 -12.53 -8.86 8.41
C GLY A 234 -12.67 -8.74 9.93
N ASN A 235 -11.68 -8.14 10.61
CA ASN A 235 -11.73 -7.91 12.05
C ASN A 235 -12.51 -6.65 12.36
N MET A 236 -13.82 -6.79 12.55
CA MET A 236 -14.74 -5.66 12.73
C MET A 236 -14.47 -4.86 14.00
N ASP A 237 -14.08 -5.52 15.09
CA ASP A 237 -13.74 -4.86 16.36
C ASP A 237 -12.47 -4.02 16.23
N PHE A 238 -11.46 -4.55 15.54
CA PHE A 238 -10.22 -3.83 15.25
C PHE A 238 -10.49 -2.63 14.34
N LEU A 239 -11.30 -2.82 13.30
CA LEU A 239 -11.67 -1.76 12.36
C LEU A 239 -12.45 -0.63 13.04
N ALA A 240 -13.37 -0.97 13.96
CA ALA A 240 -14.10 0.02 14.75
C ALA A 240 -13.16 0.90 15.59
N LYS A 241 -12.19 0.29 16.27
CA LYS A 241 -11.19 1.01 17.05
C LYS A 241 -10.28 1.90 16.19
N MET A 242 -9.91 1.45 14.98
CA MET A 242 -9.18 2.30 14.05
C MET A 242 -10.02 3.50 13.59
N ARG A 243 -11.33 3.32 13.31
CA ARG A 243 -12.25 4.42 12.98
C ARG A 243 -12.37 5.46 14.10
N GLU A 244 -12.42 5.02 15.36
CA GLU A 244 -12.47 5.92 16.52
C GLU A 244 -11.21 6.79 16.64
N LYS A 245 -10.04 6.25 16.29
CA LYS A 245 -8.76 6.97 16.32
C LYS A 245 -8.51 7.82 15.09
N GLN A 246 -9.17 7.54 13.99
CA GLN A 246 -8.99 8.27 12.75
C GLN A 246 -9.49 9.71 12.91
N THR A 247 -8.68 10.68 12.46
CA THR A 247 -9.10 12.08 12.43
C THR A 247 -10.34 12.23 11.56
N PRO A 248 -11.45 12.81 12.08
CA PRO A 248 -12.66 13.02 11.29
C PRO A 248 -12.36 13.77 9.99
N TRP A 249 -12.91 13.31 8.87
CA TRP A 249 -12.70 13.89 7.55
C TRP A 249 -11.23 13.97 7.10
N SER A 250 -10.39 13.03 7.53
CA SER A 250 -8.97 13.01 7.16
C SER A 250 -8.74 12.88 5.66
N LEU A 251 -9.57 12.10 4.97
CA LEU A 251 -9.58 12.02 3.51
C LEU A 251 -10.36 13.19 2.92
N ASN A 252 -9.71 13.94 2.02
CA ASN A 252 -10.31 15.10 1.38
C ASN A 252 -11.38 14.75 0.34
N SER A 253 -12.32 15.69 0.09
CA SER A 253 -13.45 15.49 -0.83
C SER A 253 -13.03 15.12 -2.24
N LEU A 254 -11.96 15.75 -2.79
CA LEU A 254 -11.47 15.44 -4.14
C LEU A 254 -10.85 14.04 -4.21
N GLY A 255 -10.12 13.63 -3.18
CA GLY A 255 -9.56 12.28 -3.10
C GLY A 255 -10.63 11.20 -3.07
N ALA A 256 -11.71 11.42 -2.29
CA ALA A 256 -12.83 10.50 -2.25
C ALA A 256 -13.55 10.42 -3.61
N PHE A 257 -13.95 11.58 -4.17
CA PHE A 257 -14.64 11.68 -5.45
C PHE A 257 -13.83 11.12 -6.62
N ALA A 258 -12.57 11.52 -6.75
CA ALA A 258 -11.71 11.03 -7.82
C ALA A 258 -11.42 9.52 -7.69
N GLY A 259 -11.33 9.02 -6.45
CA GLY A 259 -11.15 7.60 -6.18
C GLY A 259 -12.27 6.74 -6.74
N GLU A 260 -13.53 7.19 -6.57
CA GLU A 260 -14.69 6.49 -7.12
C GLU A 260 -14.61 6.38 -8.65
N ILE A 261 -14.16 7.44 -9.33
CA ILE A 261 -14.05 7.47 -10.79
C ILE A 261 -12.89 6.61 -11.27
N MET A 262 -11.72 6.74 -10.63
CA MET A 262 -10.51 6.00 -11.01
C MET A 262 -10.69 4.50 -10.89
N LEU A 263 -11.30 4.03 -9.79
CA LEU A 263 -11.52 2.58 -9.54
C LEU A 263 -12.56 1.96 -10.49
N GLN A 264 -13.38 2.78 -11.17
CA GLN A 264 -14.36 2.34 -12.16
C GLN A 264 -13.91 2.60 -13.61
N ASP A 265 -12.71 3.13 -13.83
CA ASP A 265 -12.19 3.45 -15.18
C ASP A 265 -11.50 2.20 -15.77
N GLU A 266 -12.32 1.24 -16.23
CA GLU A 266 -11.85 -0.03 -16.77
C GLU A 266 -10.92 0.15 -17.97
N ASP A 267 -11.16 1.13 -18.82
CA ASP A 267 -10.33 1.43 -20.01
C ASP A 267 -8.94 1.87 -19.58
N TYR A 268 -8.83 2.79 -18.61
CA TYR A 268 -7.56 3.23 -18.06
C TYR A 268 -6.81 2.09 -17.36
N ILE A 269 -7.52 1.27 -16.58
CA ILE A 269 -6.94 0.10 -15.90
C ILE A 269 -6.35 -0.87 -16.93
N LYS A 270 -7.10 -1.17 -17.98
CA LYS A 270 -6.66 -2.07 -19.06
C LYS A 270 -5.46 -1.50 -19.83
N GLU A 271 -5.52 -0.22 -20.22
CA GLU A 271 -4.43 0.47 -20.91
C GLU A 271 -3.15 0.46 -20.08
N THR A 272 -3.25 0.82 -18.80
CA THR A 272 -2.12 0.81 -17.85
C THR A 272 -1.50 -0.58 -17.76
N ARG A 273 -2.31 -1.62 -17.55
CA ARG A 273 -1.80 -3.00 -17.44
C ARG A 273 -1.09 -3.44 -18.70
N ASN A 274 -1.68 -3.17 -19.88
CA ASN A 274 -1.07 -3.52 -21.16
C ASN A 274 0.28 -2.84 -21.34
N LEU A 275 0.37 -1.53 -21.05
CA LEU A 275 1.62 -0.77 -21.15
C LEU A 275 2.68 -1.34 -20.20
N ILE A 276 2.36 -1.45 -18.92
CA ILE A 276 3.35 -1.84 -17.90
C ILE A 276 3.85 -3.27 -18.13
N LEU A 277 2.96 -4.22 -18.44
CA LEU A 277 3.36 -5.60 -18.67
C LEU A 277 4.20 -5.76 -19.94
N SER A 278 3.84 -5.07 -21.03
CA SER A 278 4.63 -5.10 -22.27
C SER A 278 6.01 -4.44 -22.11
N GLU A 279 6.09 -3.30 -21.42
CA GLU A 279 7.36 -2.61 -21.18
C GLU A 279 8.26 -3.39 -20.20
N ARG A 280 7.69 -3.99 -19.17
CA ARG A 280 8.44 -4.88 -18.27
C ARG A 280 9.10 -6.01 -19.09
N ASP A 281 8.32 -6.70 -19.92
CA ASP A 281 8.83 -7.82 -20.73
C ASP A 281 9.86 -7.36 -21.77
N ARG A 282 9.74 -6.12 -22.29
CA ARG A 282 10.75 -5.52 -23.14
C ARG A 282 12.06 -5.26 -22.39
N MET A 283 11.98 -4.61 -21.22
CA MET A 283 13.15 -4.26 -20.41
C MET A 283 13.92 -5.48 -19.86
N ILE A 284 13.21 -6.60 -19.61
CA ILE A 284 13.86 -7.85 -19.17
C ILE A 284 14.67 -8.48 -20.31
N ARG A 285 14.25 -8.27 -21.57
CA ARG A 285 14.95 -8.84 -22.75
C ARG A 285 16.13 -7.99 -23.23
N GLU A 286 16.16 -6.71 -22.94
CA GLU A 286 17.26 -5.77 -23.29
C GLU A 286 18.33 -5.69 -22.20
#